data_d98b255fa06dca43119034ebc5896763
#
_entry.id   d98b255fa06dca43119034ebc5896763
#
_cell.length_a   1.000
_cell.length_b   1.000
_cell.length_c   1.000
_cell.angle_alpha   90.00
_cell.angle_beta   90.00
_cell.angle_gamma   90.00
#
_symmetry.space_group_name_H-M   'P 1'
#
loop_
_entity.id
_entity.type
_entity.pdbx_description
1 polymer ?
#
loop_
_entity_poly.entity_id
_entity_poly.type
_entity_poly.pdbx_seq_one_letter_code
_entity_poly.pdbx_strand_id
1 'polypeptide(L)'
;MVETETDQMKGLPPPPIQKPFSKDAELVDLVSPEQFSLGNMSLIEAIRSRRSRRNYTQESLTLEEPSFLLWATQGVEKLIHNGLVTIRTVPSGGAMHPFETYL
;
A
#
# COMPACT_ATOMS: atom_id res chain seq x y z
N MET A 1 -4.65 34.07 6.84
CA MET A 1 -4.16 32.69 6.71
C MET A 1 -2.71 32.69 7.20
N VAL A 2 -2.38 31.84 8.15
CA VAL A 2 -0.98 31.70 8.59
C VAL A 2 -0.33 30.74 7.62
N GLU A 3 0.66 31.21 6.86
CA GLU A 3 1.49 30.32 6.05
C GLU A 3 2.40 29.49 6.98
N THR A 4 2.17 28.21 7.01
CA THR A 4 3.03 27.30 7.76
C THR A 4 4.18 26.87 6.86
N GLU A 5 5.39 27.26 7.21
CA GLU A 5 6.60 26.86 6.50
C GLU A 5 6.86 25.36 6.75
N THR A 6 6.83 24.58 5.69
CA THR A 6 7.05 23.13 5.77
C THR A 6 8.54 22.78 5.77
N ASP A 7 8.89 21.60 6.27
CA ASP A 7 10.29 21.11 6.24
C ASP A 7 10.82 21.00 4.82
N GLN A 8 9.96 20.66 3.85
CA GLN A 8 10.32 20.64 2.44
C GLN A 8 10.69 22.03 1.92
N MET A 9 9.96 23.08 2.31
CA MET A 9 10.26 24.48 1.95
C MET A 9 11.60 24.93 2.55
N LYS A 10 11.96 24.38 3.70
CA LYS A 10 13.26 24.62 4.37
C LYS A 10 14.41 23.84 3.75
N GLY A 11 14.15 22.99 2.76
CA GLY A 11 15.16 22.17 2.12
C GLY A 11 15.67 21.02 2.98
N LEU A 12 14.93 20.61 4.01
CA LEU A 12 15.29 19.46 4.82
C LEU A 12 15.13 18.16 4.00
N PRO A 13 16.01 17.15 4.22
CA PRO A 13 15.93 15.90 3.49
C PRO A 13 14.59 15.19 3.79
N PRO A 14 14.00 14.52 2.78
CA PRO A 14 12.75 13.77 3.00
C PRO A 14 13.00 12.58 3.93
N PRO A 15 11.97 12.11 4.64
CA PRO A 15 12.07 10.87 5.39
C PRO A 15 12.31 9.67 4.45
N PRO A 16 12.81 8.54 4.97
CA PRO A 16 12.92 7.31 4.17
C PRO A 16 11.57 6.92 3.58
N ILE A 17 11.57 6.40 2.34
CA ILE A 17 10.34 5.90 1.69
C ILE A 17 9.76 4.66 2.36
N GLN A 18 10.56 3.98 3.17
CA GLN A 18 10.15 2.85 3.99
C GLN A 18 10.47 3.16 5.45
N LYS A 19 9.46 3.01 6.31
CA LYS A 19 9.65 3.17 7.75
C LYS A 19 10.62 2.10 8.27
N PRO A 20 11.62 2.47 9.08
CA PRO A 20 12.54 1.50 9.64
C PRO A 20 11.80 0.57 10.62
N PHE A 21 12.25 -0.67 10.68
CA PHE A 21 11.73 -1.68 11.61
C PHE A 21 12.85 -2.21 12.52
N SER A 22 12.46 -2.81 13.65
CA SER A 22 13.38 -3.41 14.60
C SER A 22 14.21 -4.54 13.98
N LYS A 23 15.44 -4.71 14.41
CA LYS A 23 16.30 -5.84 13.98
C LYS A 23 15.72 -7.20 14.36
N ASP A 24 14.90 -7.23 15.42
CA ASP A 24 14.24 -8.44 15.93
C ASP A 24 12.84 -8.64 15.31
N ALA A 25 12.45 -7.79 14.37
CA ALA A 25 11.16 -7.93 13.69
C ALA A 25 11.11 -9.20 12.84
N GLU A 26 10.05 -9.97 13.00
CA GLU A 26 9.75 -11.07 12.11
C GLU A 26 9.29 -10.51 10.77
N LEU A 27 9.97 -10.88 9.69
CA LEU A 27 9.60 -10.49 8.34
C LEU A 27 8.83 -11.62 7.67
N VAL A 28 7.72 -11.26 7.05
CA VAL A 28 6.89 -12.21 6.29
C VAL A 28 6.95 -11.83 4.81
N ASP A 29 7.43 -12.74 3.99
CA ASP A 29 7.43 -12.56 2.55
C ASP A 29 6.01 -12.70 2.01
N LEU A 30 5.53 -11.64 1.36
CA LEU A 30 4.22 -11.64 0.73
C LEU A 30 4.25 -12.34 -0.62
N VAL A 31 3.08 -12.80 -1.06
CA VAL A 31 2.94 -13.36 -2.41
C VAL A 31 3.15 -12.25 -3.44
N SER A 32 4.00 -12.52 -4.43
CA SER A 32 4.29 -11.58 -5.51
C SER A 32 3.06 -11.36 -6.40
N PRO A 33 2.83 -10.12 -6.91
CA PRO A 33 1.70 -9.83 -7.78
C PRO A 33 1.60 -10.71 -9.02
N GLU A 34 2.72 -11.17 -9.56
CA GLU A 34 2.77 -12.06 -10.72
C GLU A 34 2.24 -13.47 -10.41
N GLN A 35 2.14 -13.83 -9.13
CA GLN A 35 1.68 -15.13 -8.65
C GLN A 35 0.22 -15.10 -8.17
N PHE A 36 -0.46 -13.96 -8.23
CA PHE A 36 -1.83 -13.87 -7.76
C PHE A 36 -2.78 -14.73 -8.59
N SER A 37 -3.53 -15.58 -7.91
CA SER A 37 -4.70 -16.28 -8.44
C SER A 37 -6.01 -15.52 -8.19
N LEU A 38 -5.97 -14.53 -7.31
CA LEU A 38 -7.07 -13.64 -6.95
C LEU A 38 -7.20 -12.46 -7.93
N GLY A 39 -8.32 -11.74 -7.85
CA GLY A 39 -8.53 -10.52 -8.62
C GLY A 39 -9.04 -10.73 -10.05
N ASN A 40 -9.60 -11.90 -10.35
CA ASN A 40 -10.09 -12.25 -11.69
C ASN A 40 -11.54 -11.83 -11.95
N MET A 41 -12.23 -11.29 -10.95
CA MET A 41 -13.60 -10.77 -11.11
C MET A 41 -13.56 -9.49 -11.94
N SER A 42 -14.46 -9.36 -12.91
CA SER A 42 -14.57 -8.12 -13.67
C SER A 42 -15.05 -6.97 -12.77
N LEU A 43 -14.65 -5.74 -13.11
CA LEU A 43 -15.05 -4.56 -12.34
C LEU A 43 -16.58 -4.42 -12.26
N ILE A 44 -17.27 -4.67 -13.36
CA ILE A 44 -18.73 -4.57 -13.41
C ILE A 44 -19.41 -5.62 -12.51
N GLU A 45 -18.89 -6.84 -12.46
CA GLU A 45 -19.37 -7.88 -11.55
C GLU A 45 -19.12 -7.51 -10.09
N ALA A 46 -17.94 -7.01 -9.78
CA ALA A 46 -17.60 -6.56 -8.44
C ALA A 46 -18.55 -5.46 -7.95
N ILE A 47 -18.85 -4.47 -8.80
CA ILE A 47 -19.79 -3.39 -8.48
C ILE A 47 -21.19 -3.93 -8.29
N ARG A 48 -21.66 -4.81 -9.16
CA ARG A 48 -23.04 -5.37 -9.10
C ARG A 48 -23.25 -6.30 -7.92
N SER A 49 -22.23 -7.08 -7.55
CA SER A 49 -22.33 -8.11 -6.50
C SER A 49 -21.98 -7.61 -5.11
N ARG A 50 -21.30 -6.46 -5.02
CA ARG A 50 -20.90 -5.92 -3.72
C ARG A 50 -22.10 -5.71 -2.81
N ARG A 51 -22.03 -6.24 -1.60
CA ARG A 51 -23.01 -6.03 -0.52
C ARG A 51 -22.28 -5.81 0.79
N SER A 52 -22.88 -5.04 1.67
CA SER A 52 -22.43 -4.96 3.06
C SER A 52 -22.69 -6.29 3.75
N ARG A 53 -21.61 -6.97 4.15
CA ARG A 53 -21.66 -8.26 4.84
C ARG A 53 -21.10 -8.08 6.24
N ARG A 54 -21.83 -8.52 7.24
CA ARG A 54 -21.47 -8.36 8.65
C ARG A 54 -21.39 -9.68 9.41
N ASN A 55 -21.65 -10.78 8.72
CA ASN A 55 -21.46 -12.12 9.24
C ASN A 55 -20.15 -12.66 8.66
N TYR A 56 -19.25 -13.06 9.54
CA TYR A 56 -17.92 -13.54 9.19
C TYR A 56 -17.81 -15.03 9.47
N THR A 57 -17.04 -15.73 8.67
CA THR A 57 -16.68 -17.13 8.91
C THR A 57 -15.59 -17.24 9.97
N GLN A 58 -15.33 -18.46 10.44
CA GLN A 58 -14.20 -18.74 11.34
C GLN A 58 -12.90 -19.06 10.59
N GLU A 59 -12.94 -19.02 9.27
CA GLU A 59 -11.79 -19.29 8.42
C GLU A 59 -10.81 -18.10 8.47
N SER A 60 -9.54 -18.41 8.58
CA SER A 60 -8.47 -17.41 8.46
C SER A 60 -8.22 -17.06 7.00
N LEU A 61 -7.73 -15.84 6.77
CA LEU A 61 -7.26 -15.44 5.44
C LEU A 61 -6.04 -16.28 5.04
N THR A 62 -5.95 -16.60 3.76
CA THR A 62 -4.71 -17.13 3.18
C THR A 62 -3.66 -16.02 3.10
N LEU A 63 -2.38 -16.35 2.92
CA LEU A 63 -1.35 -15.33 2.76
C LEU A 63 -1.54 -14.50 1.47
N GLU A 64 -2.11 -15.09 0.43
CA GLU A 64 -2.36 -14.39 -0.84
C GLU A 64 -3.38 -13.25 -0.69
N GLU A 65 -4.42 -13.45 0.12
CA GLU A 65 -5.48 -12.43 0.30
C GLU A 65 -4.96 -11.11 0.88
N PRO A 66 -4.24 -11.07 2.01
CA PRO A 66 -3.65 -9.84 2.50
C PRO A 66 -2.54 -9.31 1.58
N SER A 67 -1.78 -10.19 0.91
CA SER A 67 -0.79 -9.78 -0.08
C SER A 67 -1.44 -9.00 -1.22
N PHE A 68 -2.55 -9.49 -1.75
CA PHE A 68 -3.33 -8.83 -2.79
C PHE A 68 -3.87 -7.46 -2.32
N LEU A 69 -4.44 -7.38 -1.13
CA LEU A 69 -4.99 -6.14 -0.58
C LEU A 69 -3.90 -5.08 -0.34
N LEU A 70 -2.76 -5.48 0.19
CA LEU A 70 -1.63 -4.57 0.39
C LEU A 70 -1.07 -4.07 -0.94
N TRP A 71 -0.92 -4.95 -1.93
CA TRP A 71 -0.51 -4.54 -3.27
C TRP A 71 -1.52 -3.60 -3.93
N ALA A 72 -2.82 -3.91 -3.89
CA ALA A 72 -3.87 -3.11 -4.51
C ALA A 72 -3.94 -1.69 -3.90
N THR A 73 -3.64 -1.54 -2.63
CA THR A 73 -3.75 -0.25 -1.91
C THR A 73 -2.45 0.54 -1.85
N GLN A 74 -1.30 -0.11 -1.88
CA GLN A 74 0.01 0.55 -1.69
C GLN A 74 1.15 -0.10 -2.47
N GLY A 75 0.86 -0.98 -3.42
CA GLY A 75 1.88 -1.68 -4.18
C GLY A 75 2.84 -0.74 -4.91
N VAL A 76 4.13 -0.99 -4.78
CA VAL A 76 5.17 -0.22 -5.48
C VAL A 76 5.42 -0.84 -6.84
N GLU A 77 5.15 -0.08 -7.90
CA GLU A 77 5.38 -0.49 -9.28
C GLU A 77 6.81 -0.14 -9.74
N LYS A 78 7.30 1.01 -9.31
CA LYS A 78 8.58 1.53 -9.77
C LYS A 78 9.20 2.49 -8.77
N LEU A 79 10.53 2.46 -8.69
CA LEU A 79 11.33 3.48 -8.02
C LEU A 79 11.92 4.42 -9.06
N ILE A 80 11.81 5.72 -8.83
CA ILE A 80 12.39 6.77 -9.67
C ILE A 80 13.21 7.77 -8.84
N HIS A 81 13.92 8.66 -9.50
CA HIS A 81 14.80 9.64 -8.84
C HIS A 81 15.77 9.00 -7.83
N ASN A 82 16.52 7.96 -8.25
CA ASN A 82 17.46 7.23 -7.40
C ASN A 82 16.84 6.64 -6.12
N GLY A 83 15.58 6.18 -6.22
CA GLY A 83 14.88 5.59 -5.09
C GLY A 83 14.22 6.58 -4.13
N LEU A 84 14.21 7.87 -4.47
CA LEU A 84 13.57 8.90 -3.63
C LEU A 84 12.05 9.00 -3.82
N VAL A 85 11.54 8.47 -4.95
CA VAL A 85 10.11 8.51 -5.28
C VAL A 85 9.62 7.12 -5.68
N THR A 86 8.46 6.73 -5.16
CA THR A 86 7.77 5.50 -5.54
C THR A 86 6.58 5.81 -6.45
N ILE A 87 6.43 5.02 -7.51
CA ILE A 87 5.19 4.95 -8.28
C ILE A 87 4.41 3.76 -7.76
N ARG A 88 3.19 3.99 -7.33
CA ARG A 88 2.35 2.99 -6.67
C ARG A 88 1.05 2.76 -7.43
N THR A 89 0.32 1.72 -7.03
CA THR A 89 -1.00 1.34 -7.57
C THR A 89 -2.08 2.39 -7.33
N VAL A 90 -1.85 3.31 -6.40
CA VAL A 90 -2.78 4.40 -6.05
C VAL A 90 -2.10 5.75 -6.22
N PRO A 91 -2.86 6.81 -6.53
CA PRO A 91 -2.31 8.16 -6.63
C PRO A 91 -2.03 8.77 -5.26
N SER A 92 -1.11 9.72 -5.23
CA SER A 92 -0.86 10.57 -4.08
C SER A 92 -0.39 11.94 -4.56
N GLY A 93 -0.83 13.02 -3.91
CA GLY A 93 -0.39 14.38 -4.20
C GLY A 93 1.13 14.50 -4.10
N GLY A 94 1.79 14.90 -5.19
CA GLY A 94 3.25 14.98 -5.25
C GLY A 94 3.98 13.64 -5.11
N ALA A 95 3.30 12.52 -5.26
CA ALA A 95 3.83 11.16 -5.06
C ALA A 95 4.44 10.96 -3.65
N MET A 96 3.92 11.65 -2.66
CA MET A 96 4.45 11.63 -1.28
C MET A 96 4.13 10.35 -0.52
N HIS A 97 2.99 9.71 -0.78
CA HIS A 97 2.53 8.45 -0.15
C HIS A 97 2.77 8.41 1.36
N PRO A 98 2.11 9.29 2.16
CA PRO A 98 2.42 9.48 3.58
C PRO A 98 1.84 8.40 4.50
N PHE A 99 1.03 7.49 3.96
CA PHE A 99 0.34 6.48 4.78
C PHE A 99 1.19 5.22 4.96
N GLU A 100 1.15 4.71 6.18
CA GLU A 100 1.66 3.39 6.56
C GLU A 100 0.48 2.47 6.84
N THR A 101 0.51 1.23 6.36
CA THR A 101 -0.55 0.23 6.61
C THR A 101 -0.14 -0.71 7.73
N TYR A 102 -1.02 -0.86 8.71
CA TYR A 102 -0.88 -1.79 9.82
C TYR A 102 -2.01 -2.82 9.78
N LEU A 103 -1.71 -4.06 10.12
CA LEU A 103 -2.65 -5.17 10.18
C LEU A 103 -2.93 -5.60 11.62
#